data_3b0e371d8aac74b7ad0f2ef51ba0f9af
#
_entry.id   3b0e371d8aac74b7ad0f2ef51ba0f9af
#
_cell.length_a   1.000
_cell.length_b   1.000
_cell.length_c   1.000
_cell.angle_alpha   90.00
_cell.angle_beta   90.00
_cell.angle_gamma   90.00
#
_symmetry.space_group_name_H-M   'P 1'
#
loop_
_entity.id
_entity.type
_entity.pdbx_description
1 polymer ?
#
loop_
_entity_poly.entity_id
_entity_poly.type
_entity_poly.pdbx_seq_one_letter_code
_entity_poly.pdbx_strand_id
1 'polypeptide(L)'
;MNFSNFKTEGRTFKSRAAAIALAVASGGVVTGLVAASFISVPANAAAVLQDVRTAIELRLPRTPITSLTCKGFGGLCEVVSEKTLFYIDERARYLFVGRLYDMESRADLTAAKLLELNPELLVAGTAGANSSAPTAAKQPAKERASKIPIADLVPSGAIHWGAKSGPKLIVFSDFHCSYCKRLTAELKKARVRVEERPISILGETSRKLAEAVICSRDPAKTLHQVYSGETPKKQKSCNTSGLDANEAFARSHGFSGTPVMVRASDGAVLEGYRGAAEIRAFLGSNPKGAK
;
A
#
# COMPACT_ATOMS: atom_id res chain seq x y z
N MET A 1 3.45 31.78 23.85
CA MET A 1 1.99 31.76 23.90
C MET A 1 1.55 30.78 24.97
N ASN A 2 0.89 31.30 26.00
CA ASN A 2 0.53 30.62 27.23
C ASN A 2 -0.69 29.70 27.03
N PHE A 3 -0.57 28.43 27.36
CA PHE A 3 -1.71 27.51 27.50
C PHE A 3 -1.87 27.19 29.00
N SER A 4 -2.73 27.90 29.67
CA SER A 4 -3.24 27.52 30.99
C SER A 4 -4.75 27.64 30.97
N ASN A 5 -5.40 26.67 31.58
CA ASN A 5 -6.80 26.49 31.91
C ASN A 5 -7.66 25.63 31.01
N PHE A 6 -7.60 24.31 31.29
CA PHE A 6 -8.76 23.44 31.10
C PHE A 6 -9.24 22.94 32.45
N LYS A 7 -10.39 23.50 32.89
CA LYS A 7 -11.06 23.19 34.14
C LYS A 7 -11.83 21.87 33.99
N THR A 8 -11.46 20.87 34.75
CA THR A 8 -12.18 19.58 34.83
C THR A 8 -13.41 19.73 35.69
N GLU A 9 -14.60 19.68 35.10
CA GLU A 9 -15.86 19.49 35.87
C GLU A 9 -16.08 18.00 36.13
N GLY A 10 -15.96 17.63 37.39
CA GLY A 10 -16.26 16.30 37.90
C GLY A 10 -17.76 16.02 37.91
N ARG A 11 -18.21 15.06 37.12
CA ARG A 11 -19.54 14.46 37.26
C ARG A 11 -19.45 13.22 38.16
N THR A 12 -19.94 13.38 39.38
CA THR A 12 -20.11 12.26 40.33
C THR A 12 -21.26 11.36 39.88
N PHE A 13 -20.93 10.14 39.56
CA PHE A 13 -21.88 9.08 39.27
C PHE A 13 -22.29 8.43 40.60
N LYS A 14 -23.52 8.66 41.07
CA LYS A 14 -24.10 7.98 42.23
C LYS A 14 -24.47 6.56 41.87
N SER A 15 -23.74 5.59 42.41
CA SER A 15 -24.09 4.16 42.35
C SER A 15 -25.28 3.90 43.28
N ARG A 16 -26.39 3.44 42.73
CA ARG A 16 -27.50 2.86 43.51
C ARG A 16 -27.22 1.38 43.70
N ALA A 17 -26.76 1.00 44.86
CA ALA A 17 -26.74 -0.37 45.34
C ALA A 17 -28.15 -0.82 45.65
N ALA A 18 -28.68 -1.81 44.96
CA ALA A 18 -29.90 -2.48 45.33
C ALA A 18 -29.55 -3.69 46.24
N ALA A 19 -30.00 -3.63 47.48
CA ALA A 19 -29.90 -4.71 48.44
C ALA A 19 -30.88 -5.84 48.05
N ILE A 20 -30.37 -7.06 47.90
CA ILE A 20 -31.17 -8.27 47.71
C ILE A 20 -31.18 -8.98 49.10
N ALA A 21 -32.38 -9.05 49.69
CA ALA A 21 -32.65 -9.74 50.93
C ALA A 21 -32.62 -11.27 50.70
N LEU A 22 -31.85 -11.97 51.56
CA LEU A 22 -31.88 -13.42 51.64
C LEU A 22 -33.17 -13.87 52.38
N ALA A 23 -33.96 -14.72 51.74
CA ALA A 23 -34.92 -15.59 52.39
C ALA A 23 -34.45 -17.01 52.30
N VAL A 24 -34.11 -17.61 53.44
CA VAL A 24 -33.80 -19.03 53.59
C VAL A 24 -35.11 -19.76 53.93
N ALA A 25 -35.52 -20.70 53.09
CA ALA A 25 -36.47 -21.74 53.47
C ALA A 25 -36.10 -23.07 52.78
N SER A 26 -35.94 -24.01 53.63
CA SER A 26 -35.63 -25.43 53.60
C SER A 26 -36.31 -26.30 52.53
N GLY A 27 -35.54 -27.20 51.96
CA GLY A 27 -36.00 -28.58 51.66
C GLY A 27 -36.16 -28.93 50.16
N GLY A 28 -35.34 -29.82 49.64
CA GLY A 28 -35.77 -30.82 48.66
C GLY A 28 -35.11 -30.79 47.27
N VAL A 29 -34.38 -31.84 46.99
CA VAL A 29 -34.10 -32.48 45.71
C VAL A 29 -33.18 -31.71 44.72
N VAL A 30 -31.91 -32.14 44.70
CA VAL A 30 -30.92 -31.84 43.70
C VAL A 30 -31.25 -32.56 42.38
N THR A 31 -31.82 -31.87 41.44
CA THR A 31 -31.78 -32.24 40.02
C THR A 31 -30.83 -31.25 39.31
N GLY A 32 -29.70 -31.80 38.84
CA GLY A 32 -28.67 -31.01 38.17
C GLY A 32 -29.18 -30.37 36.86
N LEU A 33 -29.43 -29.10 36.89
CA LEU A 33 -29.60 -28.26 35.70
C LEU A 33 -28.24 -27.70 35.32
N VAL A 34 -27.61 -28.27 34.28
CA VAL A 34 -26.49 -27.64 33.57
C VAL A 34 -27.04 -26.38 32.91
N ALA A 35 -26.84 -25.26 33.56
CA ALA A 35 -27.10 -23.96 32.97
C ALA A 35 -26.08 -23.71 31.87
N ALA A 36 -26.43 -24.01 30.62
CA ALA A 36 -25.70 -23.55 29.47
C ALA A 36 -25.76 -22.02 29.47
N SER A 37 -24.64 -21.38 29.83
CA SER A 37 -24.49 -19.93 29.75
C SER A 37 -24.47 -19.53 28.28
N PHE A 38 -25.63 -19.24 27.71
CA PHE A 38 -25.72 -18.58 26.43
C PHE A 38 -25.15 -17.16 26.59
N ILE A 39 -23.97 -16.92 26.03
CA ILE A 39 -23.42 -15.57 25.89
C ILE A 39 -24.35 -14.85 24.92
N SER A 40 -25.29 -14.07 25.44
CA SER A 40 -26.18 -13.23 24.64
C SER A 40 -25.33 -12.12 24.01
N VAL A 41 -25.03 -12.23 22.73
CA VAL A 41 -24.48 -11.10 21.94
C VAL A 41 -25.55 -10.00 21.95
N PRO A 42 -25.24 -8.76 22.32
CA PRO A 42 -26.22 -7.70 22.32
C PRO A 42 -26.80 -7.51 20.91
N ALA A 43 -28.12 -7.48 20.78
CA ALA A 43 -28.85 -7.42 19.51
C ALA A 43 -28.37 -6.30 18.56
N ASN A 44 -27.90 -5.18 19.10
CA ASN A 44 -27.34 -4.07 18.34
C ASN A 44 -26.04 -4.43 17.58
N ALA A 45 -25.15 -5.24 18.18
CA ALA A 45 -23.89 -5.60 17.53
C ALA A 45 -24.11 -6.56 16.34
N ALA A 46 -25.08 -7.46 16.42
CA ALA A 46 -25.45 -8.35 15.32
C ALA A 46 -26.09 -7.59 14.16
N ALA A 47 -26.94 -6.62 14.45
CA ALA A 47 -27.57 -5.76 13.42
C ALA A 47 -26.51 -4.93 12.66
N VAL A 48 -25.58 -4.30 13.34
CA VAL A 48 -24.50 -3.53 12.70
C VAL A 48 -23.65 -4.41 11.79
N LEU A 49 -23.27 -5.61 12.23
CA LEU A 49 -22.51 -6.55 11.38
C LEU A 49 -23.26 -6.97 10.13
N GLN A 50 -24.57 -7.18 10.23
CA GLN A 50 -25.40 -7.54 9.09
C GLN A 50 -25.53 -6.38 8.09
N ASP A 51 -25.70 -5.15 8.57
CA ASP A 51 -25.78 -3.94 7.74
C ASP A 51 -24.46 -3.70 7.00
N VAL A 52 -23.31 -3.82 7.69
CA VAL A 52 -21.98 -3.70 7.08
C VAL A 52 -21.76 -4.80 6.03
N ARG A 53 -22.10 -6.05 6.33
CA ARG A 53 -21.98 -7.17 5.38
C ARG A 53 -22.78 -6.90 4.10
N THR A 54 -24.05 -6.54 4.24
CA THR A 54 -24.92 -6.24 3.10
C THR A 54 -24.37 -5.08 2.26
N ALA A 55 -23.87 -4.04 2.91
CA ALA A 55 -23.27 -2.90 2.21
C ALA A 55 -21.97 -3.26 1.47
N ILE A 56 -21.17 -4.18 2.01
CA ILE A 56 -19.97 -4.68 1.32
C ILE A 56 -20.37 -5.53 0.10
N GLU A 57 -21.28 -6.47 0.26
CA GLU A 57 -21.74 -7.35 -0.82
C GLU A 57 -22.33 -6.56 -2.00
N LEU A 58 -23.05 -5.48 -1.71
CA LEU A 58 -23.59 -4.57 -2.73
C LEU A 58 -22.50 -3.81 -3.50
N ARG A 59 -21.45 -3.36 -2.80
CA ARG A 59 -20.38 -2.53 -3.38
C ARG A 59 -19.23 -3.33 -3.96
N LEU A 60 -18.99 -4.53 -3.42
CA LEU A 60 -17.91 -5.45 -3.80
C LEU A 60 -18.48 -6.85 -4.13
N PRO A 61 -19.36 -6.98 -5.15
CA PRO A 61 -20.12 -8.22 -5.40
C PRO A 61 -19.27 -9.44 -5.77
N ARG A 62 -17.98 -9.24 -6.07
CA ARG A 62 -17.01 -10.30 -6.39
C ARG A 62 -16.06 -10.61 -5.25
N THR A 63 -16.32 -10.10 -4.06
CA THR A 63 -15.46 -10.28 -2.88
C THR A 63 -16.19 -11.15 -1.86
N PRO A 64 -15.95 -12.47 -1.81
CA PRO A 64 -16.60 -13.33 -0.83
C PRO A 64 -16.11 -12.98 0.59
N ILE A 65 -17.04 -12.73 1.52
CA ILE A 65 -16.73 -12.41 2.90
C ILE A 65 -16.66 -13.70 3.72
N THR A 66 -15.46 -14.08 4.13
CA THR A 66 -15.21 -15.24 4.99
C THR A 66 -15.42 -14.90 6.47
N SER A 67 -14.95 -13.71 6.90
CA SER A 67 -15.09 -13.23 8.27
C SER A 67 -15.28 -11.70 8.28
N LEU A 68 -16.07 -11.21 9.25
CA LEU A 68 -16.31 -9.78 9.47
C LEU A 68 -16.36 -9.52 10.98
N THR A 69 -15.51 -8.63 11.46
CA THR A 69 -15.43 -8.25 12.88
C THR A 69 -15.27 -6.75 13.01
N CYS A 70 -16.18 -6.09 13.75
CA CYS A 70 -16.13 -4.64 14.00
C CYS A 70 -15.68 -4.28 15.44
N LYS A 71 -15.30 -5.25 16.26
CA LYS A 71 -14.86 -5.02 17.65
C LYS A 71 -13.35 -4.81 17.71
N GLY A 72 -12.93 -3.79 18.46
CA GLY A 72 -11.51 -3.59 18.77
C GLY A 72 -10.70 -2.80 17.76
N PHE A 73 -11.34 -2.21 16.75
CA PHE A 73 -10.64 -1.51 15.67
C PHE A 73 -11.00 -0.02 15.54
N GLY A 74 -11.50 0.61 16.61
CA GLY A 74 -11.75 2.05 16.64
C GLY A 74 -12.73 2.57 15.59
N GLY A 75 -13.85 1.86 15.36
CA GLY A 75 -14.85 2.22 14.34
C GLY A 75 -14.57 1.66 12.95
N LEU A 76 -13.54 0.83 12.82
CA LEU A 76 -13.28 0.03 11.63
C LEU A 76 -13.80 -1.40 11.84
N CYS A 77 -14.13 -2.06 10.75
CA CYS A 77 -14.41 -3.48 10.71
C CYS A 77 -13.27 -4.19 9.96
N GLU A 78 -12.78 -5.27 10.53
CA GLU A 78 -11.85 -6.17 9.87
C GLU A 78 -12.65 -7.13 8.98
N VAL A 79 -12.27 -7.21 7.72
CA VAL A 79 -12.91 -8.06 6.71
C VAL A 79 -11.90 -9.04 6.14
N VAL A 80 -12.21 -10.31 6.26
CA VAL A 80 -11.44 -11.38 5.62
C VAL A 80 -12.19 -11.87 4.40
N SER A 81 -11.51 -11.91 3.27
CA SER A 81 -11.99 -12.51 2.03
C SER A 81 -10.97 -13.55 1.59
N GLU A 82 -11.31 -14.82 1.73
CA GLU A 82 -10.40 -15.94 1.54
C GLU A 82 -9.12 -15.79 2.41
N LYS A 83 -7.98 -15.52 1.79
CA LYS A 83 -6.69 -15.26 2.46
C LYS A 83 -6.30 -13.78 2.50
N THR A 84 -7.21 -12.89 2.09
CA THR A 84 -6.99 -11.45 2.00
C THR A 84 -7.67 -10.74 3.17
N LEU A 85 -7.01 -9.73 3.69
CA LEU A 85 -7.47 -8.92 4.81
C LEU A 85 -7.53 -7.44 4.40
N PHE A 86 -8.65 -6.79 4.71
CA PHE A 86 -8.80 -5.34 4.58
C PHE A 86 -9.71 -4.80 5.70
N TYR A 87 -9.72 -3.49 5.85
CA TYR A 87 -10.55 -2.81 6.84
C TYR A 87 -11.55 -1.90 6.15
N ILE A 88 -12.73 -1.74 6.78
CA ILE A 88 -13.79 -0.88 6.26
C ILE A 88 -14.46 -0.16 7.43
N ASP A 89 -14.95 1.05 7.24
CA ASP A 89 -15.75 1.73 8.26
C ASP A 89 -17.14 1.08 8.39
N GLU A 90 -17.80 1.26 9.54
CA GLU A 90 -19.10 0.67 9.85
C GLU A 90 -20.23 1.04 8.86
N ARG A 91 -20.02 2.06 8.02
CA ARG A 91 -20.94 2.45 6.93
C ARG A 91 -20.53 1.87 5.57
N ALA A 92 -19.47 1.07 5.54
CA ALA A 92 -18.85 0.52 4.33
C ALA A 92 -18.53 1.60 3.26
N ARG A 93 -18.25 2.84 3.70
CA ARG A 93 -17.93 3.97 2.81
C ARG A 93 -16.45 4.04 2.46
N TYR A 94 -15.59 3.79 3.43
CA TYR A 94 -14.15 3.87 3.27
C TYR A 94 -13.51 2.50 3.47
N LEU A 95 -12.79 2.05 2.47
CA LEU A 95 -12.04 0.80 2.50
C LEU A 95 -10.55 1.12 2.62
N PHE A 96 -9.88 0.45 3.54
CA PHE A 96 -8.45 0.58 3.78
C PHE A 96 -7.76 -0.78 3.59
N VAL A 97 -6.77 -0.82 2.71
CA VAL A 97 -5.88 -1.97 2.52
C VAL A 97 -4.50 -1.60 3.01
N GLY A 98 -4.05 -2.24 4.08
CA GLY A 98 -2.77 -1.89 4.69
C GLY A 98 -2.59 -2.55 6.05
N ARG A 99 -1.64 -2.03 6.84
CA ARG A 99 -1.38 -2.50 8.20
C ARG A 99 -2.06 -1.60 9.23
N LEU A 100 -2.72 -2.23 10.17
CA LEU A 100 -3.30 -1.61 11.35
C LEU A 100 -2.42 -1.93 12.55
N TYR A 101 -1.90 -0.89 13.20
CA TYR A 101 -1.12 -0.99 14.41
C TYR A 101 -1.94 -0.46 15.58
N ASP A 102 -2.02 -1.25 16.61
CA ASP A 102 -2.46 -0.76 17.91
C ASP A 102 -1.28 -0.06 18.60
N MET A 103 -1.38 1.25 18.71
CA MET A 103 -0.31 2.08 19.28
C MET A 103 -0.21 1.97 20.80
N GLU A 104 -1.25 1.50 21.47
CA GLU A 104 -1.26 1.27 22.92
C GLU A 104 -0.53 -0.03 23.26
N SER A 105 -0.92 -1.14 22.64
CA SER A 105 -0.27 -2.43 22.81
C SER A 105 1.02 -2.60 21.97
N ARG A 106 1.29 -1.67 21.05
CA ARG A 106 2.38 -1.71 20.06
C ARG A 106 2.35 -2.98 19.19
N ALA A 107 1.15 -3.49 18.93
CA ALA A 107 0.94 -4.70 18.16
C ALA A 107 0.55 -4.39 16.71
N ASP A 108 1.09 -5.17 15.77
CA ASP A 108 0.63 -5.19 14.39
C ASP A 108 -0.53 -6.18 14.28
N LEU A 109 -1.77 -5.66 14.36
CA LEU A 109 -2.99 -6.47 14.33
C LEU A 109 -3.15 -7.17 12.98
N THR A 110 -2.79 -6.50 11.90
CA THR A 110 -2.85 -7.08 10.55
C THR A 110 -1.88 -8.24 10.38
N ALA A 111 -0.64 -8.12 10.88
CA ALA A 111 0.33 -9.20 10.77
C ALA A 111 -0.10 -10.43 11.55
N ALA A 112 -0.62 -10.25 12.75
CA ALA A 112 -1.14 -11.35 13.58
C ALA A 112 -2.26 -12.10 12.85
N LYS A 113 -3.22 -11.38 12.28
CA LYS A 113 -4.34 -11.97 11.54
C LYS A 113 -3.90 -12.64 10.22
N LEU A 114 -2.97 -12.06 9.51
CA LEU A 114 -2.43 -12.67 8.28
C LEU A 114 -1.66 -13.96 8.54
N LEU A 115 -0.96 -14.07 9.67
CA LEU A 115 -0.31 -15.32 10.08
C LEU A 115 -1.34 -16.38 10.45
N GLU A 116 -2.43 -16.00 11.11
CA GLU A 116 -3.54 -16.92 11.41
C GLU A 116 -4.19 -17.48 10.14
N LEU A 117 -4.40 -16.61 9.14
CA LEU A 117 -5.00 -16.97 7.85
C LEU A 117 -4.06 -17.76 6.92
N ASN A 118 -2.76 -17.64 7.13
CA ASN A 118 -1.73 -18.23 6.27
C ASN A 118 -0.64 -18.90 7.13
N PRO A 119 -0.94 -19.97 7.86
CA PRO A 119 0.00 -20.63 8.76
C PRO A 119 1.25 -21.17 8.03
N GLU A 120 1.15 -21.40 6.71
CA GLU A 120 2.28 -21.76 5.87
C GLU A 120 3.40 -20.72 5.85
N LEU A 121 3.08 -19.46 6.15
CA LEU A 121 4.10 -18.39 6.24
C LEU A 121 5.03 -18.56 7.43
N LEU A 122 4.58 -19.26 8.49
CA LEU A 122 5.42 -19.58 9.65
C LEU A 122 6.46 -20.65 9.32
N VAL A 123 6.12 -21.59 8.44
CA VAL A 123 7.02 -22.69 8.03
C VAL A 123 8.06 -22.21 7.01
N ALA A 124 7.70 -21.23 6.17
CA ALA A 124 8.62 -20.62 5.20
C ALA A 124 9.56 -19.57 5.81
N GLY A 125 9.31 -19.14 7.05
CA GLY A 125 9.87 -17.93 7.65
C GLY A 125 11.05 -18.10 8.58
N THR A 126 11.79 -19.22 8.60
CA THR A 126 13.02 -19.31 9.40
C THR A 126 14.26 -18.67 8.78
N ALA A 127 14.11 -17.98 7.66
CA ALA A 127 15.19 -17.20 7.03
C ALA A 127 14.72 -15.76 6.74
N GLY A 128 14.82 -14.87 7.73
CA GLY A 128 14.72 -13.42 7.46
C GLY A 128 13.64 -12.66 8.21
N ALA A 129 13.69 -12.66 9.52
CA ALA A 129 12.97 -11.69 10.35
C ALA A 129 13.65 -10.32 10.28
N ASN A 130 13.47 -9.60 9.18
CA ASN A 130 13.59 -8.14 9.15
C ASN A 130 13.00 -7.63 7.84
N SER A 131 11.96 -6.78 7.96
CA SER A 131 11.37 -5.98 6.88
C SER A 131 10.49 -6.73 5.89
N SER A 132 9.30 -7.12 6.31
CA SER A 132 8.24 -7.44 5.35
C SER A 132 7.14 -6.39 5.43
N ALA A 133 7.22 -5.37 4.58
CA ALA A 133 6.00 -4.74 4.12
C ALA A 133 5.10 -5.85 3.55
N PRO A 134 3.77 -5.88 3.85
CA PRO A 134 2.90 -6.89 3.29
C PRO A 134 2.96 -6.74 1.77
N THR A 135 3.36 -7.80 1.12
CA THR A 135 3.08 -7.97 -0.29
C THR A 135 1.58 -7.87 -0.44
N ALA A 136 1.10 -6.81 -1.07
CA ALA A 136 -0.28 -6.73 -1.53
C ALA A 136 -0.61 -8.08 -2.14
N ALA A 137 -1.76 -8.65 -1.75
CA ALA A 137 -2.22 -9.94 -2.23
C ALA A 137 -1.94 -10.03 -3.73
N LYS A 138 -1.11 -10.98 -4.12
CA LYS A 138 -0.96 -11.35 -5.51
C LYS A 138 -2.35 -11.74 -5.99
N GLN A 139 -3.04 -10.82 -6.65
CA GLN A 139 -3.86 -11.25 -7.78
C GLN A 139 -2.99 -12.21 -8.58
N PRO A 140 -3.52 -13.31 -9.16
CA PRO A 140 -2.71 -14.18 -9.97
C PRO A 140 -1.97 -13.27 -10.95
N ALA A 141 -0.71 -13.03 -10.62
CA ALA A 141 0.11 -12.15 -11.41
C ALA A 141 0.17 -12.88 -12.74
N LYS A 142 -0.49 -12.33 -13.76
CA LYS A 142 -0.12 -12.58 -15.12
C LYS A 142 1.38 -12.52 -15.06
N GLU A 143 2.05 -13.65 -15.20
CA GLU A 143 3.49 -13.86 -14.97
C GLU A 143 4.20 -12.68 -15.63
N ARG A 144 4.60 -11.69 -14.80
CA ARG A 144 5.18 -10.47 -15.36
C ARG A 144 6.47 -10.90 -16.01
N ALA A 145 6.58 -10.62 -17.27
CA ALA A 145 7.77 -10.95 -18.02
C ALA A 145 8.97 -10.42 -17.25
N SER A 146 9.88 -11.29 -16.85
CA SER A 146 11.14 -10.88 -16.20
C SER A 146 11.97 -9.97 -17.12
N LYS A 147 11.57 -9.89 -18.40
CA LYS A 147 12.14 -9.04 -19.44
C LYS A 147 11.03 -8.48 -20.33
N ILE A 148 11.21 -7.24 -20.75
CA ILE A 148 10.29 -6.54 -21.67
C ILE A 148 11.02 -6.10 -22.94
N PRO A 149 10.31 -6.00 -24.09
CA PRO A 149 10.88 -5.55 -25.34
C PRO A 149 11.10 -4.03 -25.31
N ILE A 150 12.32 -3.61 -25.04
CA ILE A 150 12.67 -2.18 -24.98
C ILE A 150 12.75 -1.52 -26.37
N ALA A 151 12.77 -2.32 -27.44
CA ALA A 151 12.76 -1.83 -28.83
C ALA A 151 11.47 -1.06 -29.16
N ASP A 152 10.36 -1.34 -28.46
CA ASP A 152 9.06 -0.69 -28.66
C ASP A 152 8.98 0.71 -28.00
N LEU A 153 10.03 1.10 -27.27
CA LEU A 153 10.06 2.42 -26.63
C LEU A 153 10.40 3.50 -27.67
N VAL A 154 9.46 4.42 -27.87
CA VAL A 154 9.67 5.57 -28.75
C VAL A 154 10.68 6.54 -28.14
N PRO A 155 11.51 7.25 -28.92
CA PRO A 155 12.47 8.23 -28.42
C PRO A 155 11.82 9.41 -27.69
N SER A 156 10.63 9.83 -28.11
CA SER A 156 9.87 10.91 -27.49
C SER A 156 9.40 10.53 -26.07
N GLY A 157 9.31 11.54 -25.19
CA GLY A 157 8.88 11.32 -23.79
C GLY A 157 9.98 10.79 -22.87
N ALA A 158 11.22 10.62 -23.34
CA ALA A 158 12.38 10.28 -22.54
C ALA A 158 13.13 11.51 -22.05
N ILE A 159 13.57 11.49 -20.79
CA ILE A 159 14.43 12.50 -20.18
C ILE A 159 15.76 11.83 -19.83
N HIS A 160 16.85 12.29 -20.45
CA HIS A 160 18.18 11.72 -20.24
C HIS A 160 18.96 12.52 -19.20
N TRP A 161 19.49 11.82 -18.19
CA TRP A 161 20.31 12.43 -17.14
C TRP A 161 21.29 11.42 -16.51
N GLY A 162 22.04 11.84 -15.50
CA GLY A 162 22.97 10.98 -14.76
C GLY A 162 24.37 10.94 -15.37
N ALA A 163 25.04 9.80 -15.34
CA ALA A 163 26.41 9.65 -15.82
C ALA A 163 26.48 9.79 -17.35
N LYS A 164 27.61 10.31 -17.86
CA LYS A 164 27.84 10.45 -19.32
C LYS A 164 28.17 9.12 -19.98
N SER A 165 28.71 8.16 -19.23
CA SER A 165 29.13 6.82 -19.71
C SER A 165 28.69 5.73 -18.74
N GLY A 166 28.83 4.47 -19.17
CA GLY A 166 28.46 3.31 -18.36
C GLY A 166 27.10 2.72 -18.70
N PRO A 167 26.59 1.79 -17.86
CA PRO A 167 25.33 1.09 -18.13
C PRO A 167 24.14 2.06 -18.12
N LYS A 168 23.19 1.84 -19.02
CA LYS A 168 21.95 2.61 -19.11
C LYS A 168 20.82 1.90 -18.39
N LEU A 169 20.09 2.65 -17.59
CA LEU A 169 18.89 2.23 -16.89
C LEU A 169 17.71 3.07 -17.38
N ILE A 170 16.64 2.41 -17.81
CA ILE A 170 15.37 3.05 -18.14
C ILE A 170 14.52 3.05 -16.86
N VAL A 171 13.93 4.18 -16.50
CA VAL A 171 13.17 4.34 -15.26
C VAL A 171 11.80 4.90 -15.58
N PHE A 172 10.76 4.11 -15.36
CA PHE A 172 9.39 4.61 -15.38
C PHE A 172 9.05 5.18 -14.01
N SER A 173 8.66 6.45 -13.99
CA SER A 173 8.49 7.22 -12.76
C SER A 173 7.26 8.13 -12.83
N ASP A 174 6.72 8.46 -11.65
CA ASP A 174 5.71 9.51 -11.49
C ASP A 174 6.28 10.61 -10.60
N PHE A 175 6.15 11.87 -11.01
CA PHE A 175 6.75 13.00 -10.29
C PHE A 175 6.14 13.26 -8.91
N HIS A 176 4.92 12.78 -8.64
CA HIS A 176 4.31 12.82 -7.31
C HIS A 176 4.68 11.58 -6.45
N CYS A 177 5.35 10.60 -7.02
CA CYS A 177 5.76 9.41 -6.29
C CYS A 177 6.97 9.69 -5.37
N SER A 178 6.76 9.55 -4.06
CA SER A 178 7.82 9.75 -3.05
C SER A 178 8.99 8.77 -3.19
N TYR A 179 8.74 7.54 -3.63
CA TYR A 179 9.78 6.55 -3.89
C TYR A 179 10.60 6.88 -5.15
N CYS A 180 10.00 7.48 -6.18
CA CYS A 180 10.74 7.97 -7.35
C CYS A 180 11.67 9.11 -6.97
N LYS A 181 11.19 10.07 -6.16
CA LYS A 181 12.03 11.12 -5.59
C LYS A 181 13.24 10.55 -4.83
N ARG A 182 13.01 9.55 -3.96
CA ARG A 182 14.08 8.88 -3.20
C ARG A 182 15.05 8.13 -4.11
N LEU A 183 14.54 7.44 -5.13
CA LEU A 183 15.33 6.69 -6.09
C LEU A 183 16.32 7.58 -6.85
N THR A 184 15.96 8.83 -7.16
CA THR A 184 16.83 9.78 -7.85
C THR A 184 18.19 9.98 -7.13
N ALA A 185 18.18 10.02 -5.79
CA ALA A 185 19.41 10.10 -5.00
C ALA A 185 20.26 8.83 -5.13
N GLU A 186 19.63 7.66 -5.15
CA GLU A 186 20.33 6.37 -5.28
C GLU A 186 20.90 6.19 -6.70
N LEU A 187 20.19 6.61 -7.72
CA LEU A 187 20.67 6.59 -9.12
C LEU A 187 21.92 7.47 -9.29
N LYS A 188 21.94 8.67 -8.66
CA LYS A 188 23.15 9.53 -8.62
C LYS A 188 24.34 8.84 -7.95
N LYS A 189 24.12 8.19 -6.77
CA LYS A 189 25.14 7.41 -6.06
C LYS A 189 25.62 6.19 -6.87
N ALA A 190 24.72 5.56 -7.62
CA ALA A 190 25.02 4.43 -8.48
C ALA A 190 25.86 4.82 -9.73
N ARG A 191 25.88 6.11 -10.10
CA ARG A 191 26.60 6.66 -11.27
C ARG A 191 26.18 6.01 -12.58
N VAL A 192 24.86 5.85 -12.79
CA VAL A 192 24.30 5.24 -13.98
C VAL A 192 23.80 6.29 -14.99
N ARG A 193 23.76 5.93 -16.26
CA ARG A 193 23.04 6.70 -17.27
C ARG A 193 21.55 6.41 -17.11
N VAL A 194 20.75 7.45 -16.96
CA VAL A 194 19.31 7.31 -16.76
C VAL A 194 18.56 7.83 -17.99
N GLU A 195 17.64 6.99 -18.47
CA GLU A 195 16.57 7.36 -19.38
C GLU A 195 15.26 7.32 -18.57
N GLU A 196 14.83 8.46 -18.06
CA GLU A 196 13.60 8.55 -17.28
C GLU A 196 12.41 8.75 -18.19
N ARG A 197 11.37 7.95 -17.97
CA ARG A 197 10.12 7.93 -18.73
C ARG A 197 8.96 8.20 -17.79
N PRO A 198 8.50 9.44 -17.73
CA PRO A 198 7.37 9.81 -16.89
C PRO A 198 6.10 9.08 -17.31
N ILE A 199 5.37 8.59 -16.30
CA ILE A 199 4.02 8.05 -16.40
C ILE A 199 3.17 8.67 -15.28
N SER A 200 1.85 8.77 -15.48
CA SER A 200 0.96 9.55 -14.59
C SER A 200 -0.03 8.62 -13.86
N ILE A 201 0.49 7.62 -13.14
CA ILE A 201 -0.35 6.64 -12.44
C ILE A 201 -1.06 7.21 -11.22
N LEU A 202 -0.57 8.34 -10.68
CA LEU A 202 -1.17 9.03 -9.53
C LEU A 202 -2.19 10.11 -9.96
N GLY A 203 -2.57 10.12 -11.24
CA GLY A 203 -3.68 10.91 -11.73
C GLY A 203 -3.30 12.18 -12.49
N GLU A 204 -4.30 13.03 -12.73
CA GLU A 204 -4.19 14.18 -13.63
C GLU A 204 -3.15 15.21 -13.17
N THR A 205 -2.97 15.39 -11.88
CA THR A 205 -1.94 16.31 -11.35
C THR A 205 -0.53 15.86 -11.71
N SER A 206 -0.26 14.54 -11.69
CA SER A 206 0.99 13.95 -12.17
C SER A 206 1.18 14.19 -13.66
N ARG A 207 0.11 14.06 -14.45
CA ARG A 207 0.15 14.30 -15.88
C ARG A 207 0.53 15.76 -16.20
N LYS A 208 -0.14 16.71 -15.57
CA LYS A 208 0.18 18.15 -15.74
C LYS A 208 1.63 18.46 -15.37
N LEU A 209 2.14 17.82 -14.33
CA LEU A 209 3.52 17.99 -13.90
C LEU A 209 4.51 17.38 -14.91
N ALA A 210 4.23 16.19 -15.42
CA ALA A 210 5.03 15.55 -16.46
C ALA A 210 5.08 16.38 -17.76
N GLU A 211 3.95 16.94 -18.18
CA GLU A 211 3.88 17.86 -19.32
C GLU A 211 4.72 19.12 -19.08
N ALA A 212 4.63 19.73 -17.90
CA ALA A 212 5.44 20.89 -17.56
C ALA A 212 6.94 20.61 -17.60
N VAL A 213 7.36 19.41 -17.16
CA VAL A 213 8.76 18.99 -17.22
C VAL A 213 9.21 18.76 -18.66
N ILE A 214 8.47 17.97 -19.43
CA ILE A 214 8.83 17.62 -20.83
C ILE A 214 8.85 18.87 -21.73
N CYS A 215 7.93 19.80 -21.53
CA CYS A 215 7.85 21.03 -22.30
C CYS A 215 8.82 22.12 -21.82
N SER A 216 9.60 21.87 -20.79
CA SER A 216 10.57 22.83 -20.31
C SER A 216 11.78 22.92 -21.26
N ARG A 217 12.50 24.06 -21.20
CA ARG A 217 13.72 24.25 -21.98
C ARG A 217 14.82 23.23 -21.68
N ASP A 218 14.86 22.75 -20.42
CA ASP A 218 15.81 21.74 -19.94
C ASP A 218 15.05 20.74 -19.07
N PRO A 219 14.49 19.67 -19.67
CA PRO A 219 13.70 18.68 -18.94
C PRO A 219 14.48 17.97 -17.83
N ALA A 220 15.77 17.71 -18.01
CA ALA A 220 16.60 17.06 -17.01
C ALA A 220 16.78 17.94 -15.76
N LYS A 221 17.05 19.22 -15.93
CA LYS A 221 17.14 20.18 -14.84
C LYS A 221 15.79 20.34 -14.14
N THR A 222 14.72 20.50 -14.90
CA THR A 222 13.36 20.70 -14.38
C THR A 222 12.88 19.47 -13.60
N LEU A 223 13.17 18.27 -14.07
CA LEU A 223 12.93 17.01 -13.37
C LEU A 223 13.54 17.04 -11.96
N HIS A 224 14.80 17.42 -11.82
CA HIS A 224 15.45 17.50 -10.53
C HIS A 224 14.87 18.57 -9.62
N GLN A 225 14.46 19.71 -10.18
CA GLN A 225 13.77 20.77 -9.45
C GLN A 225 12.43 20.29 -8.90
N VAL A 226 11.64 19.57 -9.71
CA VAL A 226 10.36 18.98 -9.28
C VAL A 226 10.58 17.97 -8.17
N TYR A 227 11.55 17.09 -8.28
CA TYR A 227 11.89 16.15 -7.20
C TYR A 227 12.43 16.85 -5.93
N SER A 228 12.97 18.06 -6.06
CA SER A 228 13.34 18.89 -4.90
C SER A 228 12.13 19.56 -4.25
N GLY A 229 10.96 19.55 -4.90
CA GLY A 229 9.74 20.18 -4.44
C GLY A 229 9.48 21.57 -5.04
N GLU A 230 10.27 21.97 -6.04
CA GLU A 230 10.05 23.20 -6.76
C GLU A 230 8.90 23.05 -7.78
N THR A 231 8.08 24.07 -7.88
CA THR A 231 7.04 24.13 -8.92
C THR A 231 7.66 24.59 -10.24
N PRO A 232 7.52 23.84 -11.33
CA PRO A 232 8.05 24.27 -12.62
C PRO A 232 7.33 25.52 -13.10
N LYS A 233 8.06 26.43 -13.75
CA LYS A 233 7.45 27.60 -14.37
C LYS A 233 6.46 27.16 -15.45
N LYS A 234 5.39 27.95 -15.65
CA LYS A 234 4.44 27.70 -16.73
C LYS A 234 5.18 27.68 -18.07
N GLN A 235 5.05 26.58 -18.78
CA GLN A 235 5.68 26.37 -20.08
C GLN A 235 4.69 26.65 -21.23
N LYS A 236 5.22 26.92 -22.42
CA LYS A 236 4.42 26.87 -23.66
C LYS A 236 4.04 25.38 -23.89
N SER A 237 2.88 25.18 -24.51
CA SER A 237 2.48 23.82 -24.93
C SER A 237 3.49 23.28 -25.95
N CYS A 238 3.79 21.98 -25.81
CA CYS A 238 4.64 21.26 -26.76
C CYS A 238 3.99 19.91 -27.10
N ASN A 239 4.62 19.13 -27.96
CA ASN A 239 4.15 17.78 -28.25
C ASN A 239 4.43 16.84 -27.06
N THR A 240 3.37 16.33 -26.41
CA THR A 240 3.42 15.43 -25.26
C THR A 240 3.05 14.00 -25.60
N SER A 241 2.93 13.64 -26.88
CA SER A 241 2.58 12.27 -27.34
C SER A 241 3.54 11.21 -26.82
N GLY A 242 4.78 11.58 -26.50
CA GLY A 242 5.74 10.68 -25.86
C GLY A 242 5.35 10.26 -24.45
N LEU A 243 4.61 11.10 -23.71
CA LEU A 243 4.06 10.69 -22.41
C LEU A 243 2.93 9.67 -22.60
N ASP A 244 2.08 9.85 -23.61
CA ASP A 244 1.02 8.89 -23.93
C ASP A 244 1.61 7.53 -24.31
N ALA A 245 2.69 7.53 -25.06
CA ALA A 245 3.43 6.32 -25.43
C ALA A 245 4.05 5.63 -24.19
N ASN A 246 4.64 6.39 -23.26
CA ASN A 246 5.16 5.84 -22.00
C ASN A 246 4.05 5.18 -21.18
N GLU A 247 2.90 5.84 -21.05
CA GLU A 247 1.75 5.31 -20.31
C GLU A 247 1.15 4.08 -20.97
N ALA A 248 1.03 4.08 -22.32
CA ALA A 248 0.57 2.92 -23.08
C ALA A 248 1.52 1.73 -22.90
N PHE A 249 2.82 1.97 -22.99
CA PHE A 249 3.85 0.95 -22.75
C PHE A 249 3.77 0.39 -21.32
N ALA A 250 3.69 1.26 -20.32
CA ALA A 250 3.58 0.84 -18.92
C ALA A 250 2.33 -0.02 -18.69
N ARG A 251 1.18 0.37 -19.25
CA ARG A 251 -0.07 -0.43 -19.14
C ARG A 251 0.03 -1.77 -19.84
N SER A 252 0.60 -1.83 -21.05
CA SER A 252 0.71 -3.09 -21.80
C SER A 252 1.63 -4.11 -21.10
N HIS A 253 2.59 -3.64 -20.32
CA HIS A 253 3.52 -4.48 -19.55
C HIS A 253 3.12 -4.65 -18.08
N GLY A 254 1.93 -4.17 -17.70
CA GLY A 254 1.36 -4.39 -16.36
C GLY A 254 2.05 -3.62 -15.24
N PHE A 255 2.68 -2.46 -15.53
CA PHE A 255 3.25 -1.62 -14.49
C PHE A 255 2.12 -1.00 -13.66
N SER A 256 1.98 -1.47 -12.43
CA SER A 256 0.93 -1.04 -11.49
C SER A 256 1.43 -0.08 -10.41
N GLY A 257 2.71 0.25 -10.44
CA GLY A 257 3.35 1.13 -9.47
C GLY A 257 4.61 1.78 -10.03
N THR A 258 5.14 2.75 -9.31
CA THR A 258 6.40 3.43 -9.61
C THR A 258 7.31 3.46 -8.38
N PRO A 259 8.63 3.45 -8.57
CA PRO A 259 9.36 3.36 -9.84
C PRO A 259 9.44 1.94 -10.39
N VAL A 260 9.56 1.81 -11.72
CA VAL A 260 9.96 0.56 -12.38
C VAL A 260 11.24 0.83 -13.17
N MET A 261 12.25 0.01 -12.92
CA MET A 261 13.55 0.10 -13.57
C MET A 261 13.71 -1.02 -14.59
N VAL A 262 14.24 -0.68 -15.75
CA VAL A 262 14.49 -1.64 -16.84
C VAL A 262 15.92 -1.52 -17.30
N ARG A 263 16.64 -2.64 -17.30
CA ARG A 263 18.00 -2.69 -17.79
C ARG A 263 18.02 -2.58 -19.30
N ALA A 264 18.68 -1.55 -19.84
CA ALA A 264 18.65 -1.25 -21.27
C ALA A 264 19.39 -2.26 -22.14
N SER A 265 20.20 -3.16 -21.57
CA SER A 265 20.95 -4.17 -22.36
C SER A 265 20.11 -5.38 -22.75
N ASP A 266 19.07 -5.72 -21.98
CA ASP A 266 18.33 -6.97 -22.18
C ASP A 266 16.86 -6.91 -21.75
N GLY A 267 16.35 -5.73 -21.34
CA GLY A 267 14.97 -5.54 -20.95
C GLY A 267 14.60 -6.12 -19.58
N ALA A 268 15.56 -6.58 -18.78
CA ALA A 268 15.28 -7.11 -17.45
C ALA A 268 14.63 -6.03 -16.57
N VAL A 269 13.62 -6.42 -15.78
CA VAL A 269 12.79 -5.52 -14.98
C VAL A 269 13.14 -5.64 -13.50
N LEU A 270 13.21 -4.50 -12.82
CA LEU A 270 13.38 -4.39 -11.38
C LEU A 270 12.36 -3.38 -10.84
N GLU A 271 11.36 -3.86 -10.12
CA GLU A 271 10.26 -3.03 -9.62
C GLU A 271 10.55 -2.46 -8.23
N GLY A 272 10.01 -1.26 -7.98
CA GLY A 272 10.08 -0.57 -6.71
C GLY A 272 11.42 0.10 -6.41
N TYR A 273 11.47 0.78 -5.26
CA TYR A 273 12.68 1.45 -4.79
C TYR A 273 13.80 0.45 -4.49
N ARG A 274 15.02 0.79 -4.92
CA ARG A 274 16.26 0.04 -4.60
C ARG A 274 17.40 0.98 -4.24
N GLY A 275 18.30 0.51 -3.37
CA GLY A 275 19.51 1.22 -3.04
C GLY A 275 20.57 1.16 -4.15
N ALA A 276 21.52 2.08 -4.13
CA ALA A 276 22.57 2.19 -5.14
C ALA A 276 23.38 0.90 -5.35
N ALA A 277 23.61 0.12 -4.28
CA ALA A 277 24.32 -1.15 -4.36
C ALA A 277 23.54 -2.20 -5.16
N GLU A 278 22.23 -2.33 -4.90
CA GLU A 278 21.33 -3.25 -5.61
C GLU A 278 21.18 -2.86 -7.08
N ILE A 279 21.10 -1.55 -7.37
CA ILE A 279 21.04 -1.03 -8.74
C ILE A 279 22.31 -1.41 -9.51
N ARG A 280 23.49 -1.24 -8.90
CA ARG A 280 24.76 -1.66 -9.52
C ARG A 280 24.83 -3.16 -9.73
N ALA A 281 24.41 -3.97 -8.76
CA ALA A 281 24.34 -5.43 -8.87
C ALA A 281 23.39 -5.84 -10.01
N PHE A 282 22.21 -5.23 -10.09
CA PHE A 282 21.26 -5.46 -11.16
C PHE A 282 21.84 -5.17 -12.55
N LEU A 283 22.59 -4.06 -12.68
CA LEU A 283 23.21 -3.69 -13.95
C LEU A 283 24.45 -4.53 -14.30
N GLY A 284 25.16 -5.05 -13.30
CA GLY A 284 26.33 -5.94 -13.49
C GLY A 284 25.96 -7.40 -13.73
N SER A 285 24.75 -7.84 -13.35
CA SER A 285 24.26 -9.20 -13.58
C SER A 285 23.85 -9.43 -15.05
N ASN A 286 24.84 -9.46 -15.95
CA ASN A 286 24.58 -9.75 -17.36
C ASN A 286 24.55 -11.28 -17.56
N PRO A 287 23.44 -11.88 -18.08
CA PRO A 287 23.34 -13.34 -18.27
C PRO A 287 24.24 -13.92 -19.36
N LYS A 288 25.05 -13.11 -20.03
CA LYS A 288 25.99 -13.56 -21.06
C LYS A 288 27.30 -14.19 -20.52
N GLY A 289 27.39 -14.42 -19.21
CA GLY A 289 28.60 -14.97 -18.58
C GLY A 289 28.48 -16.36 -17.93
N ALA A 290 27.33 -17.01 -18.01
CA ALA A 290 27.21 -18.42 -17.61
C ALA A 290 27.51 -19.32 -18.83
N LYS A 291 28.78 -19.65 -19.02
CA LYS A 291 29.18 -20.79 -19.82
C LYS A 291 29.20 -22.01 -18.93
#